data_cfead60d03b73806dbc6dd13cb28bb7c
#
_entry.id   cfead60d03b73806dbc6dd13cb28bb7c
#
_cell.length_a   1.000
_cell.length_b   1.000
_cell.length_c   1.000
_cell.angle_alpha   90.00
_cell.angle_beta   90.00
_cell.angle_gamma   90.00
#
_symmetry.space_group_name_H-M   'P 1'
#
loop_
_entity.id
_entity.type
_entity.pdbx_description
1 polymer ?
#
loop_
_entity_poly.entity_id
_entity_poly.type
_entity_poly.pdbx_seq_one_letter_code
_entity_poly.pdbx_strand_id
1 'polypeptide(L)'
;MKKMTLSDVKAYDAPGHFGVSTMRLHGQDETGGSKFWMGLSHFLPGGGCDLGVPPGEKVYYVLEGEITIKNKTEEHILRKNELIYMAPGEEREIINNTNEPASMLVIYNYE
;
A
#
# COMPACT_ATOMS: atom_id res chain seq x y z
N MET A 1 -15.83 -1.07 19.77
CA MET A 1 -14.56 -1.73 19.39
C MET A 1 -14.85 -2.87 18.45
N LYS A 2 -14.04 -3.03 17.41
CA LYS A 2 -14.21 -4.13 16.44
C LYS A 2 -12.85 -4.74 16.13
N LYS A 3 -12.71 -6.03 16.36
CA LYS A 3 -11.51 -6.80 16.04
C LYS A 3 -11.66 -7.45 14.66
N MET A 4 -10.65 -7.33 13.84
CA MET A 4 -10.56 -7.99 12.53
C MET A 4 -9.36 -8.93 12.53
N THR A 5 -9.47 -10.02 11.79
CA THR A 5 -8.33 -10.91 11.48
C THR A 5 -8.18 -11.00 9.97
N LEU A 6 -7.02 -11.46 9.49
CA LEU A 6 -6.81 -11.58 8.05
C LEU A 6 -7.80 -12.53 7.39
N SER A 7 -8.30 -13.54 8.12
CA SER A 7 -9.31 -14.45 7.60
C SER A 7 -10.68 -13.82 7.39
N ASP A 8 -10.93 -12.64 7.97
CA ASP A 8 -12.17 -11.91 7.79
C ASP A 8 -12.16 -11.02 6.54
N VAL A 9 -11.02 -10.89 5.89
CA VAL A 9 -10.79 -9.93 4.82
C VAL A 9 -10.58 -10.65 3.50
N LYS A 10 -11.23 -10.13 2.44
CA LYS A 10 -11.05 -10.66 1.08
C LYS A 10 -10.07 -9.78 0.31
N ALA A 11 -9.22 -10.44 -0.50
CA ALA A 11 -8.40 -9.72 -1.46
C ALA A 11 -9.29 -9.07 -2.52
N TYR A 12 -8.85 -7.94 -3.05
CA TYR A 12 -9.51 -7.25 -4.16
C TYR A 12 -8.48 -6.83 -5.20
N ASP A 13 -8.93 -6.54 -6.40
CA ASP A 13 -8.07 -6.07 -7.49
C ASP A 13 -8.01 -4.54 -7.46
N ALA A 14 -6.84 -4.00 -7.12
CA ALA A 14 -6.63 -2.56 -7.14
C ALA A 14 -6.24 -2.11 -8.56
N PRO A 15 -6.82 -1.00 -9.06
CA PRO A 15 -6.47 -0.51 -10.40
C PRO A 15 -4.97 -0.21 -10.54
N GLY A 16 -4.39 -0.57 -11.69
CA GLY A 16 -2.99 -0.32 -11.99
C GLY A 16 -1.99 -1.15 -11.21
N HIS A 17 -2.45 -2.10 -10.41
CA HIS A 17 -1.60 -3.00 -9.64
C HIS A 17 -1.37 -4.31 -10.39
N PHE A 18 -0.20 -4.92 -10.19
CA PHE A 18 0.19 -6.19 -10.82
C PHE A 18 1.10 -6.97 -9.88
N GLY A 19 0.98 -8.30 -9.88
CA GLY A 19 1.80 -9.17 -9.04
C GLY A 19 1.69 -8.87 -7.55
N VAL A 20 0.49 -8.51 -7.09
CA VAL A 20 0.24 -8.11 -5.71
C VAL A 20 -1.12 -8.63 -5.25
N SER A 21 -1.20 -9.04 -3.99
CA SER A 21 -2.47 -9.31 -3.31
C SER A 21 -2.77 -8.13 -2.39
N THR A 22 -3.89 -7.47 -2.61
CA THR A 22 -4.31 -6.29 -1.84
C THR A 22 -5.53 -6.62 -1.00
N MET A 23 -5.48 -6.21 0.28
CA MET A 23 -6.56 -6.41 1.23
C MET A 23 -6.80 -5.11 1.99
N ARG A 24 -8.07 -4.75 2.18
CA ARG A 24 -8.42 -3.60 3.03
C ARG A 24 -8.79 -4.12 4.41
N LEU A 25 -7.98 -3.76 5.40
CA LEU A 25 -8.15 -4.23 6.78
C LEU A 25 -9.11 -3.36 7.57
N HIS A 26 -9.11 -2.06 7.30
CA HIS A 26 -9.91 -1.05 7.98
C HIS A 26 -10.44 -0.07 6.95
N GLY A 27 -11.71 0.32 7.09
CA GLY A 27 -12.35 1.28 6.22
C GLY A 27 -13.84 1.30 6.46
N GLN A 28 -14.57 2.06 5.63
CA GLN A 28 -16.02 2.23 5.77
C GLN A 28 -16.76 0.90 5.72
N ASP A 29 -16.40 0.03 4.78
CA ASP A 29 -17.10 -1.24 4.59
C ASP A 29 -16.60 -2.32 5.56
N GLU A 30 -15.34 -2.29 5.95
CA GLU A 30 -14.74 -3.30 6.80
C GLU A 30 -15.08 -3.12 8.28
N THR A 31 -14.90 -1.90 8.79
CA THR A 31 -15.02 -1.61 10.22
C THR A 31 -15.95 -0.45 10.54
N GLY A 32 -16.45 0.27 9.52
CA GLY A 32 -17.30 1.45 9.72
C GLY A 32 -16.49 2.73 9.97
N GLY A 33 -15.19 2.72 9.75
CA GLY A 33 -14.35 3.90 9.92
C GLY A 33 -14.63 4.97 8.87
N SER A 34 -14.55 6.24 9.24
CA SER A 34 -14.93 7.36 8.37
C SER A 34 -13.80 8.30 7.99
N LYS A 35 -12.64 8.20 8.62
CA LYS A 35 -11.55 9.16 8.41
C LYS A 35 -10.44 8.64 7.51
N PHE A 36 -10.13 7.36 7.60
CA PHE A 36 -9.07 6.75 6.81
C PHE A 36 -9.37 5.27 6.58
N TRP A 37 -8.70 4.68 5.61
CA TRP A 37 -8.67 3.24 5.46
C TRP A 37 -7.21 2.74 5.57
N MET A 38 -7.07 1.48 5.93
CA MET A 38 -5.78 0.82 6.05
C MET A 38 -5.82 -0.49 5.26
N GLY A 39 -4.85 -0.65 4.39
CA GLY A 39 -4.71 -1.83 3.57
C GLY A 39 -3.39 -2.55 3.82
N LEU A 40 -3.36 -3.82 3.45
CA LEU A 40 -2.18 -4.66 3.45
C LEU A 40 -1.96 -5.19 2.05
N SER A 41 -0.75 -4.99 1.53
CA SER A 41 -0.36 -5.46 0.20
C SER A 41 0.78 -6.46 0.33
N HIS A 42 0.65 -7.60 -0.35
CA HIS A 42 1.71 -8.60 -0.49
C HIS A 42 2.19 -8.58 -1.93
N PHE A 43 3.42 -8.12 -2.15
CA PHE A 43 4.02 -8.02 -3.48
C PHE A 43 4.88 -9.24 -3.78
N LEU A 44 4.61 -9.90 -4.89
CA LEU A 44 5.52 -10.89 -5.45
C LEU A 44 6.76 -10.19 -6.02
N PRO A 45 7.87 -10.92 -6.21
CA PRO A 45 8.98 -10.39 -7.01
C PRO A 45 8.48 -9.85 -8.36
N GLY A 46 8.86 -8.62 -8.70
CA GLY A 46 8.37 -7.93 -9.89
C GLY A 46 6.99 -7.33 -9.78
N GLY A 47 6.29 -7.53 -8.67
CA GLY A 47 4.97 -6.92 -8.46
C GLY A 47 5.05 -5.46 -8.07
N GLY A 48 3.99 -4.71 -8.33
CA GLY A 48 3.98 -3.28 -8.05
C GLY A 48 2.69 -2.58 -8.44
N CYS A 49 2.83 -1.28 -8.68
CA CYS A 49 1.74 -0.41 -9.09
C CYS A 49 2.27 0.61 -10.10
N ASP A 50 1.55 0.80 -11.19
CA ASP A 50 1.88 1.78 -12.22
C ASP A 50 1.89 3.21 -11.65
N LEU A 51 2.64 4.08 -12.34
CA LEU A 51 2.67 5.50 -11.99
C LEU A 51 1.26 6.08 -11.94
N GLY A 52 0.92 6.66 -10.81
CA GLY A 52 -0.39 7.27 -10.58
C GLY A 52 -0.28 8.45 -9.65
N VAL A 53 -1.35 9.25 -9.59
CA VAL A 53 -1.41 10.47 -8.77
C VAL A 53 -2.60 10.34 -7.80
N PRO A 54 -2.41 9.76 -6.61
CA PRO A 54 -3.47 9.71 -5.62
C PRO A 54 -3.86 11.11 -5.15
N PRO A 55 -5.16 11.43 -5.07
CA PRO A 55 -5.59 12.77 -4.68
C PRO A 55 -5.42 13.08 -3.19
N GLY A 56 -5.45 12.06 -2.32
CA GLY A 56 -5.30 12.23 -0.88
C GLY A 56 -3.89 11.99 -0.39
N GLU A 57 -3.70 12.12 0.91
CA GLU A 57 -2.42 11.78 1.52
C GLU A 57 -2.38 10.32 1.95
N LYS A 58 -1.19 9.75 1.99
CA LYS A 58 -1.02 8.37 2.42
C LYS A 58 0.34 8.13 3.07
N VAL A 59 0.40 7.05 3.82
CA VAL A 59 1.63 6.50 4.37
C VAL A 59 1.76 5.07 3.89
N TYR A 60 2.95 4.73 3.42
CA TYR A 60 3.35 3.35 3.16
C TYR A 60 4.35 2.91 4.22
N TYR A 61 4.12 1.76 4.82
CA TYR A 61 4.99 1.20 5.86
C TYR A 61 5.34 -0.25 5.52
N VAL A 62 6.62 -0.53 5.30
CA VAL A 62 7.06 -1.89 4.94
C VAL A 62 7.18 -2.76 6.18
N LEU A 63 6.49 -3.91 6.16
CA LEU A 63 6.50 -4.90 7.23
C LEU A 63 7.59 -5.95 7.02
N GLU A 64 7.76 -6.41 5.79
CA GLU A 64 8.74 -7.43 5.41
C GLU A 64 9.21 -7.17 3.97
N GLY A 65 10.47 -7.51 3.71
CA GLY A 65 11.06 -7.38 2.38
C GLY A 65 11.49 -5.95 2.07
N GLU A 66 11.52 -5.65 0.78
CA GLU A 66 11.99 -4.36 0.27
C GLU A 66 11.08 -3.88 -0.85
N ILE A 67 10.69 -2.62 -0.80
CA ILE A 67 9.86 -1.97 -1.82
C ILE A 67 10.54 -0.70 -2.28
N THR A 68 10.55 -0.47 -3.58
CA THR A 68 10.99 0.79 -4.18
C THR A 68 9.76 1.62 -4.53
N ILE A 69 9.74 2.87 -4.08
CA ILE A 69 8.70 3.84 -4.39
C ILE A 69 9.37 5.03 -5.07
N LYS A 70 8.91 5.37 -6.25
CA LYS A 70 9.56 6.41 -7.06
C LYS A 70 8.57 7.20 -7.89
N ASN A 71 9.03 8.35 -8.33
CA ASN A 71 8.40 9.16 -9.37
C ASN A 71 9.49 9.67 -10.32
N LYS A 72 9.19 10.72 -11.09
CA LYS A 72 10.14 11.24 -12.09
C LYS A 72 11.35 11.95 -11.49
N THR A 73 11.29 12.33 -10.21
CA THR A 73 12.32 13.16 -9.55
C THR A 73 12.96 12.50 -8.33
N GLU A 74 12.32 11.50 -7.75
CA GLU A 74 12.76 10.87 -6.51
C GLU A 74 12.65 9.36 -6.60
N GLU A 75 13.50 8.67 -5.87
CA GLU A 75 13.43 7.23 -5.67
C GLU A 75 13.81 6.90 -4.23
N HIS A 76 12.97 6.11 -3.57
CA HIS A 76 13.20 5.68 -2.20
C HIS A 76 13.06 4.17 -2.10
N ILE A 77 14.04 3.53 -1.47
CA ILE A 77 14.00 2.12 -1.16
C ILE A 77 13.61 1.97 0.31
N LEU A 78 12.51 1.29 0.55
CA LEU A 78 11.99 1.05 1.90
C LEU A 78 12.23 -0.41 2.27
N ARG A 79 12.81 -0.62 3.43
CA ARG A 79 13.02 -1.93 4.05
C ARG A 79 12.14 -2.07 5.28
N LYS A 80 12.21 -3.21 5.92
CA LYS A 80 11.40 -3.53 7.11
C LYS A 80 11.44 -2.38 8.13
N ASN A 81 10.24 -1.98 8.59
CA ASN A 81 10.03 -0.91 9.58
C ASN A 81 10.38 0.49 9.07
N GLU A 82 10.47 0.67 7.76
CA GLU A 82 10.64 1.98 7.15
C GLU A 82 9.34 2.43 6.49
N LEU A 83 9.10 3.72 6.49
CA LEU A 83 7.89 4.30 5.92
C LEU A 83 8.21 5.50 5.04
N ILE A 84 7.25 5.84 4.17
CA ILE A 84 7.27 7.07 3.40
C ILE A 84 5.90 7.75 3.52
N TYR A 85 5.92 9.05 3.68
CA TYR A 85 4.73 9.89 3.62
C TYR A 85 4.58 10.47 2.21
N MET A 86 3.38 10.38 1.65
CA MET A 86 3.03 10.95 0.35
C MET A 86 1.98 12.03 0.54
N ALA A 87 2.30 13.26 0.16
CA ALA A 87 1.36 14.37 0.21
C ALA A 87 0.26 14.21 -0.84
N PRO A 88 -0.90 14.89 -0.67
CA PRO A 88 -1.94 14.90 -1.70
C PRO A 88 -1.38 15.32 -3.06
N GLY A 89 -1.72 14.58 -4.11
CA GLY A 89 -1.30 14.91 -5.47
C GLY A 89 0.12 14.52 -5.85
N GLU A 90 0.87 13.87 -4.99
CA GLU A 90 2.18 13.34 -5.36
C GLU A 90 2.04 12.09 -6.21
N GLU A 91 2.73 12.06 -7.35
CA GLU A 91 2.77 10.88 -8.18
C GLU A 91 3.72 9.84 -7.62
N ARG A 92 3.40 8.57 -7.83
CA ARG A 92 4.24 7.45 -7.42
C ARG A 92 4.03 6.23 -8.28
N GLU A 93 5.07 5.45 -8.45
CA GLU A 93 4.99 4.04 -8.84
C GLU A 93 5.67 3.20 -7.76
N ILE A 94 5.28 1.95 -7.70
CA ILE A 94 5.75 1.00 -6.67
C ILE A 94 6.26 -0.23 -7.40
N ILE A 95 7.39 -0.77 -6.94
CA ILE A 95 7.95 -2.00 -7.51
C ILE A 95 8.72 -2.79 -6.46
N ASN A 96 8.50 -4.10 -6.45
CA ASN A 96 9.37 -5.05 -5.74
C ASN A 96 10.46 -5.50 -6.70
N ASN A 97 11.64 -4.91 -6.57
CA ASN A 97 12.80 -5.21 -7.42
C ASN A 97 13.63 -6.39 -6.89
N THR A 98 13.15 -7.10 -5.89
CA THR A 98 13.90 -8.21 -5.27
C THR A 98 13.35 -9.56 -5.72
N ASN A 99 14.01 -10.62 -5.30
CA ASN A 99 13.58 -12.00 -5.57
C ASN A 99 12.77 -12.61 -4.41
N GLU A 100 12.37 -11.78 -3.44
CA GLU A 100 11.58 -12.20 -2.29
C GLU A 100 10.27 -11.42 -2.20
N PRO A 101 9.20 -12.02 -1.67
CA PRO A 101 7.96 -11.28 -1.44
C PRO A 101 8.16 -10.13 -0.45
N ALA A 102 7.36 -9.09 -0.58
CA ALA A 102 7.35 -7.95 0.33
C ALA A 102 5.93 -7.67 0.81
N SER A 103 5.82 -7.18 2.04
CA SER A 103 4.52 -6.81 2.64
C SER A 103 4.56 -5.37 3.11
N MET A 104 3.49 -4.64 2.82
CA MET A 104 3.42 -3.20 3.08
C MET A 104 2.03 -2.81 3.56
N LEU A 105 1.96 -2.02 4.63
CA LEU A 105 0.74 -1.35 5.04
C LEU A 105 0.57 -0.06 4.26
N VAL A 106 -0.68 0.26 3.93
CA VAL A 106 -1.08 1.50 3.27
C VAL A 106 -2.14 2.15 4.13
N ILE A 107 -1.92 3.40 4.53
CA ILE A 107 -2.90 4.20 5.25
C ILE A 107 -3.25 5.38 4.37
N TYR A 108 -4.55 5.57 4.10
CA TYR A 108 -5.04 6.58 3.17
C TYR A 108 -6.25 7.28 3.77
N ASN A 109 -6.28 8.60 3.73
CA ASN A 109 -7.41 9.34 4.25
C ASN A 109 -8.62 9.31 3.30
N TYR A 110 -9.81 9.29 3.87
CA TYR A 110 -11.03 9.64 3.13
C TYR A 110 -11.14 11.16 2.99
N GLU A 111 -11.73 11.55 1.91
CA GLU A 111 -12.03 12.98 1.68
C GLU A 111 -13.25 13.43 2.47
#